data_2d311a86973bc88e98b434f1b19e0fcc
#
_entry.id   2d311a86973bc88e98b434f1b19e0fcc
#
_cell.length_a   1.000
_cell.length_b   1.000
_cell.length_c   1.000
_cell.angle_alpha   90.00
_cell.angle_beta   90.00
_cell.angle_gamma   90.00
#
_symmetry.space_group_name_H-M   'P 1'
#
loop_
_entity.id
_entity.type
_entity.pdbx_description
1 polymer ?
#
loop_
_entity_poly.entity_id
_entity_poly.type
_entity_poly.pdbx_seq_one_letter_code
_entity_poly.pdbx_strand_id
1 'polypeptide(L)'
;MKNLLLTLSAFIIVSCGGGGGGGGGAPAAPITPAASVNLSADPTSVLLTNTTTLAWSTSNATSCSASGAWSGTKATSGTEAVTISTAGNNSFTLSCSGDGGSGSASVTVEGYRNTDGVVVDGYISGAEVFIDEDDDWVADSNESSTTSDNDGKFTIKYANGNLVSIGGTDLDSQTLLDNLLITHKLTGHSDFKAVTPVTSVAAFMTDAANLNAALGIDSSIDVATFDPVANKGDGGINDYLYEKGNQLTVLAYALQNITNNLNTTTETTQDYFKAITEEVEKEFTETTTKVDIETEAFITKTLDNVIEAKSITIDENAKANTTKALSGILPIIQVKSTDDLTTAVIRFAFST
;
A
#
# COMPACT_ATOMS: atom_id res chain seq x y z
N MET A 1 -15.80 21.88 25.53
CA MET A 1 -17.12 21.77 26.16
C MET A 1 -18.00 21.00 25.19
N LYS A 2 -18.06 19.69 25.31
CA LYS A 2 -18.95 18.80 24.52
C LYS A 2 -19.74 17.97 25.51
N ASN A 3 -21.03 18.10 25.47
CA ASN A 3 -22.00 17.51 26.37
C ASN A 3 -22.06 15.99 26.17
N LEU A 4 -21.82 15.29 27.27
CA LEU A 4 -22.08 13.86 27.43
C LEU A 4 -23.59 13.69 27.72
N LEU A 5 -24.35 13.20 26.77
CA LEU A 5 -25.75 12.81 26.98
C LEU A 5 -25.81 11.40 27.58
N LEU A 6 -26.10 11.34 28.86
CA LEU A 6 -26.41 10.10 29.58
C LEU A 6 -27.91 9.80 29.34
N THR A 7 -28.23 8.78 28.55
CA THR A 7 -29.62 8.30 28.43
C THR A 7 -29.93 7.32 29.56
N LEU A 8 -30.69 7.78 30.49
CA LEU A 8 -31.24 6.99 31.60
C LEU A 8 -32.48 6.25 31.09
N SER A 9 -32.41 4.91 30.90
CA SER A 9 -33.56 4.09 30.57
C SER A 9 -34.34 3.81 31.85
N ALA A 10 -35.53 4.41 31.95
CA ALA A 10 -36.47 4.13 33.05
C ALA A 10 -37.16 2.77 32.84
N PHE A 11 -36.94 1.90 33.78
CA PHE A 11 -37.72 0.64 33.89
C PHE A 11 -39.10 0.98 34.46
N ILE A 12 -40.15 0.77 33.70
CA ILE A 12 -41.53 0.87 34.16
C ILE A 12 -41.91 -0.49 34.72
N ILE A 13 -42.08 -0.56 36.05
CA ILE A 13 -42.64 -1.74 36.72
C ILE A 13 -44.16 -1.60 36.67
N VAL A 14 -44.81 -2.37 35.82
CA VAL A 14 -46.27 -2.49 35.84
C VAL A 14 -46.62 -3.56 36.87
N SER A 15 -47.10 -3.09 38.00
CA SER A 15 -47.77 -3.93 39.01
C SER A 15 -49.21 -4.24 38.57
N CYS A 16 -49.49 -5.46 38.18
CA CYS A 16 -50.84 -5.97 38.03
C CYS A 16 -51.16 -6.87 39.23
N GLY A 17 -51.89 -6.35 40.19
CA GLY A 17 -52.45 -7.09 41.26
C GLY A 17 -53.76 -7.79 40.83
N GLY A 18 -53.93 -9.03 41.21
CA GLY A 18 -55.20 -9.75 41.04
C GLY A 18 -55.14 -11.26 41.31
N GLY A 19 -55.48 -11.72 42.45
CA GLY A 19 -56.33 -12.85 42.74
C GLY A 19 -55.79 -14.28 42.59
N GLY A 20 -55.50 -14.89 43.71
CA GLY A 20 -55.90 -16.19 44.22
C GLY A 20 -55.93 -17.43 43.31
N GLY A 21 -54.98 -18.35 43.53
CA GLY A 21 -55.04 -19.74 43.06
C GLY A 21 -53.85 -20.50 43.55
N GLY A 22 -53.96 -21.23 44.67
CA GLY A 22 -52.89 -22.04 45.21
C GLY A 22 -52.60 -23.24 44.30
N GLY A 23 -51.54 -23.15 43.54
CA GLY A 23 -50.87 -24.26 42.91
C GLY A 23 -49.42 -24.23 43.36
N GLY A 24 -49.01 -25.23 44.18
CA GLY A 24 -47.61 -25.38 44.58
C GLY A 24 -46.77 -25.65 43.35
N GLY A 25 -46.26 -24.52 42.76
CA GLY A 25 -45.25 -24.61 41.70
C GLY A 25 -43.96 -25.12 42.33
N ALA A 26 -43.44 -26.24 41.83
CA ALA A 26 -42.10 -26.69 42.15
C ALA A 26 -41.12 -25.52 42.04
N PRO A 27 -40.15 -25.36 42.95
CA PRO A 27 -39.12 -24.36 42.85
C PRO A 27 -38.50 -24.43 41.47
N ALA A 28 -38.42 -23.31 40.78
CA ALA A 28 -37.72 -23.24 39.50
C ALA A 28 -36.33 -23.82 39.67
N ALA A 29 -36.01 -24.82 38.86
CA ALA A 29 -34.68 -25.43 38.89
C ALA A 29 -33.62 -24.32 38.74
N PRO A 30 -32.51 -24.38 39.50
CA PRO A 30 -31.44 -23.42 39.39
C PRO A 30 -30.98 -23.35 37.94
N ILE A 31 -31.03 -22.16 37.36
CA ILE A 31 -30.53 -21.94 35.99
C ILE A 31 -29.01 -22.04 36.05
N THR A 32 -28.44 -23.08 35.42
CA THR A 32 -27.00 -23.23 35.28
C THR A 32 -26.50 -22.12 34.32
N PRO A 33 -25.56 -21.27 34.69
CA PRO A 33 -25.03 -20.25 33.79
C PRO A 33 -24.33 -20.86 32.58
N ALA A 34 -24.46 -20.23 31.41
CA ALA A 34 -23.73 -20.61 30.21
C ALA A 34 -22.20 -20.51 30.40
N ALA A 35 -21.48 -21.26 29.60
CA ALA A 35 -20.02 -21.16 29.59
C ALA A 35 -19.58 -19.73 29.21
N SER A 36 -18.61 -19.19 29.92
CA SER A 36 -17.90 -17.96 29.52
C SER A 36 -16.47 -18.29 29.16
N VAL A 37 -15.91 -17.57 28.17
CA VAL A 37 -14.56 -17.80 27.64
C VAL A 37 -13.82 -16.48 27.64
N ASN A 38 -12.58 -16.49 28.16
CA ASN A 38 -11.62 -15.42 27.98
C ASN A 38 -10.44 -16.01 27.20
N LEU A 39 -10.04 -15.33 26.12
CA LEU A 39 -8.93 -15.73 25.25
C LEU A 39 -8.08 -14.50 24.94
N SER A 40 -6.76 -14.61 25.09
CA SER A 40 -5.80 -13.57 24.79
C SER A 40 -4.61 -14.14 24.02
N ALA A 41 -3.86 -13.26 23.35
CA ALA A 41 -2.60 -13.56 22.69
C ALA A 41 -1.56 -12.53 23.10
N ASP A 42 -0.31 -12.98 23.28
CA ASP A 42 0.83 -12.11 23.57
C ASP A 42 2.10 -12.68 22.91
N PRO A 43 2.76 -11.89 22.03
CA PRO A 43 2.33 -10.62 21.45
C PRO A 43 1.19 -10.77 20.42
N THR A 44 0.46 -9.67 20.15
CA THR A 44 -0.62 -9.64 19.14
C THR A 44 -0.14 -9.29 17.73
N SER A 45 1.15 -8.99 17.56
CA SER A 45 1.82 -8.77 16.29
C SER A 45 3.17 -9.48 16.30
N VAL A 46 3.43 -10.33 15.31
CA VAL A 46 4.54 -11.29 15.32
C VAL A 46 5.18 -11.36 13.94
N LEU A 47 6.52 -11.29 13.91
CA LEU A 47 7.27 -11.59 12.67
C LEU A 47 6.99 -13.04 12.27
N LEU A 48 6.75 -13.27 10.98
CA LEU A 48 6.47 -14.61 10.46
C LEU A 48 7.53 -15.62 10.88
N THR A 49 7.11 -16.83 11.11
CA THR A 49 7.87 -17.96 11.68
C THR A 49 8.15 -17.86 13.18
N ASN A 50 7.87 -16.72 13.82
CA ASN A 50 7.93 -16.61 15.28
C ASN A 50 6.60 -17.04 15.92
N THR A 51 6.57 -17.08 17.26
CA THR A 51 5.42 -17.57 18.03
C THR A 51 4.73 -16.46 18.80
N THR A 52 3.41 -16.58 18.92
CA THR A 52 2.60 -15.92 19.96
C THR A 52 2.17 -16.94 21.00
N THR A 53 1.92 -16.50 22.22
CA THR A 53 1.34 -17.34 23.28
C THR A 53 -0.14 -17.03 23.44
N LEU A 54 -0.99 -18.00 23.12
CA LEU A 54 -2.41 -17.95 23.44
C LEU A 54 -2.60 -18.35 24.91
N ALA A 55 -3.42 -17.60 25.65
CA ALA A 55 -3.81 -17.92 27.00
C ALA A 55 -5.32 -17.83 27.15
N TRP A 56 -5.92 -18.82 27.81
CA TRP A 56 -7.36 -18.84 28.00
C TRP A 56 -7.79 -19.35 29.37
N SER A 57 -8.95 -18.88 29.79
CA SER A 57 -9.67 -19.37 30.95
C SER A 57 -11.15 -19.37 30.71
N THR A 58 -11.88 -20.30 31.32
CA THR A 58 -13.31 -20.40 31.18
C THR A 58 -13.99 -20.56 32.53
N SER A 59 -15.27 -20.23 32.57
CA SER A 59 -16.16 -20.60 33.68
C SER A 59 -17.37 -21.37 33.14
N ASN A 60 -17.90 -22.30 33.92
CA ASN A 60 -19.06 -23.16 33.61
C ASN A 60 -18.89 -23.96 32.30
N ALA A 61 -17.66 -24.20 31.86
CA ALA A 61 -17.37 -25.03 30.70
C ALA A 61 -16.89 -26.43 31.09
N THR A 62 -17.30 -27.44 30.32
CA THR A 62 -16.87 -28.84 30.48
C THR A 62 -16.04 -29.33 29.32
N SER A 63 -16.14 -28.66 28.14
CA SER A 63 -15.39 -28.99 26.95
C SER A 63 -15.14 -27.75 26.13
N CYS A 64 -13.94 -27.68 25.44
CA CYS A 64 -13.60 -26.61 24.54
C CYS A 64 -13.00 -27.15 23.25
N SER A 65 -13.24 -26.42 22.16
CA SER A 65 -12.63 -26.67 20.84
C SER A 65 -12.09 -25.39 20.21
N ALA A 66 -10.93 -25.49 19.58
CA ALA A 66 -10.25 -24.43 18.89
C ALA A 66 -10.63 -24.44 17.40
N SER A 67 -10.68 -23.25 16.77
CA SER A 67 -10.89 -23.08 15.34
C SER A 67 -10.21 -21.81 14.81
N GLY A 68 -10.14 -21.66 13.48
CA GLY A 68 -9.38 -20.58 12.84
C GLY A 68 -7.93 -20.98 12.60
N ALA A 69 -6.98 -20.12 12.95
CA ALA A 69 -5.53 -20.37 12.74
C ALA A 69 -4.93 -21.43 13.69
N TRP A 70 -5.72 -22.01 14.59
CA TRP A 70 -5.40 -23.19 15.39
C TRP A 70 -6.56 -24.18 15.39
N SER A 71 -6.38 -25.36 16.02
CA SER A 71 -7.43 -26.36 16.00
C SER A 71 -7.32 -27.36 17.17
N GLY A 72 -8.30 -28.25 17.24
CA GLY A 72 -8.34 -29.36 18.19
C GLY A 72 -9.07 -29.08 19.49
N THR A 73 -9.22 -30.12 20.29
CA THR A 73 -9.83 -30.02 21.62
C THR A 73 -8.85 -29.38 22.59
N LYS A 74 -9.33 -28.46 23.41
CA LYS A 74 -8.55 -27.76 24.45
C LYS A 74 -9.12 -28.03 25.84
N ALA A 75 -8.26 -27.93 26.84
CA ALA A 75 -8.70 -27.90 28.22
C ALA A 75 -9.53 -26.62 28.49
N THR A 76 -10.26 -26.58 29.62
CA THR A 76 -11.05 -25.40 30.00
C THR A 76 -10.21 -24.19 30.44
N SER A 77 -8.91 -24.38 30.62
CA SER A 77 -7.90 -23.29 30.80
C SER A 77 -6.55 -23.77 30.35
N GLY A 78 -5.69 -22.85 29.94
CA GLY A 78 -4.34 -23.20 29.52
C GLY A 78 -3.62 -22.10 28.75
N THR A 79 -2.44 -22.45 28.28
CA THR A 79 -1.61 -21.64 27.37
C THR A 79 -1.05 -22.52 26.28
N GLU A 80 -0.84 -21.95 25.09
CA GLU A 80 -0.25 -22.63 23.95
C GLU A 80 0.56 -21.66 23.11
N ALA A 81 1.79 -22.02 22.78
CA ALA A 81 2.60 -21.26 21.83
C ALA A 81 2.23 -21.68 20.40
N VAL A 82 1.86 -20.74 19.56
CA VAL A 82 1.46 -20.98 18.18
C VAL A 82 2.37 -20.19 17.25
N THR A 83 2.95 -20.87 16.26
CA THR A 83 3.78 -20.23 15.23
C THR A 83 2.89 -19.55 14.20
N ILE A 84 3.17 -18.28 13.90
CA ILE A 84 2.48 -17.52 12.87
C ILE A 84 3.20 -17.71 11.55
N SER A 85 2.55 -18.36 10.60
CA SER A 85 3.11 -18.67 9.27
C SER A 85 2.46 -17.91 8.13
N THR A 86 1.35 -17.21 8.40
CA THR A 86 0.57 -16.46 7.38
C THR A 86 0.64 -14.98 7.68
N ALA A 87 0.98 -14.17 6.66
CA ALA A 87 0.95 -12.72 6.75
C ALA A 87 -0.50 -12.20 6.90
N GLY A 88 -0.64 -11.06 7.57
CA GLY A 88 -1.93 -10.46 7.88
C GLY A 88 -2.58 -11.05 9.12
N ASN A 89 -3.88 -10.87 9.23
CA ASN A 89 -4.68 -11.21 10.40
C ASN A 89 -4.94 -12.71 10.54
N ASN A 90 -4.39 -13.31 11.57
CA ASN A 90 -4.63 -14.70 11.97
C ASN A 90 -5.64 -14.72 13.13
N SER A 91 -6.85 -15.20 12.87
CA SER A 91 -7.91 -15.28 13.89
C SER A 91 -7.89 -16.62 14.62
N PHE A 92 -7.90 -16.58 15.95
CA PHE A 92 -7.96 -17.71 16.85
C PHE A 92 -9.27 -17.66 17.63
N THR A 93 -10.07 -18.71 17.54
CA THR A 93 -11.36 -18.78 18.22
C THR A 93 -11.40 -20.00 19.14
N LEU A 94 -11.84 -19.81 20.39
CA LEU A 94 -12.12 -20.87 21.33
C LEU A 94 -13.63 -20.92 21.63
N SER A 95 -14.25 -22.04 21.36
CA SER A 95 -15.67 -22.30 21.67
C SER A 95 -15.76 -23.35 22.74
N CYS A 96 -16.50 -23.05 23.80
CA CYS A 96 -16.67 -23.96 24.95
C CYS A 96 -18.15 -24.21 25.25
N SER A 97 -18.47 -25.39 25.75
CA SER A 97 -19.82 -25.78 26.18
C SER A 97 -19.81 -26.31 27.59
N GLY A 98 -20.90 -26.10 28.28
CA GLY A 98 -21.20 -26.63 29.61
C GLY A 98 -22.69 -26.85 29.78
N ASP A 99 -23.10 -27.30 30.97
CA ASP A 99 -24.51 -27.69 31.23
C ASP A 99 -25.51 -26.53 31.07
N GLY A 100 -25.05 -25.28 31.22
CA GLY A 100 -25.87 -24.07 31.06
C GLY A 100 -25.88 -23.48 29.67
N GLY A 101 -25.11 -24.04 28.72
CA GLY A 101 -24.96 -23.51 27.36
C GLY A 101 -23.52 -23.24 26.95
N SER A 102 -23.34 -22.66 25.77
CA SER A 102 -22.04 -22.44 25.14
C SER A 102 -21.61 -20.98 25.20
N GLY A 103 -20.29 -20.74 25.14
CA GLY A 103 -19.68 -19.45 24.98
C GLY A 103 -18.47 -19.53 24.04
N SER A 104 -18.06 -18.41 23.46
CA SER A 104 -16.88 -18.34 22.62
C SER A 104 -16.16 -17.01 22.78
N ALA A 105 -14.84 -17.03 22.52
CA ALA A 105 -14.01 -15.82 22.40
C ALA A 105 -13.06 -15.96 21.22
N SER A 106 -12.69 -14.84 20.62
CA SER A 106 -11.72 -14.77 19.53
C SER A 106 -10.67 -13.72 19.82
N VAL A 107 -9.45 -13.98 19.33
CA VAL A 107 -8.35 -13.02 19.31
C VAL A 107 -7.69 -13.07 17.95
N THR A 108 -7.22 -11.92 17.49
CA THR A 108 -6.48 -11.79 16.22
C THR A 108 -5.02 -11.50 16.52
N VAL A 109 -4.13 -12.18 15.78
CA VAL A 109 -2.69 -11.94 15.80
C VAL A 109 -2.25 -11.57 14.38
N GLU A 110 -1.61 -10.44 14.25
CA GLU A 110 -1.04 -10.02 12.99
C GLU A 110 0.29 -10.73 12.75
N GLY A 111 0.42 -11.39 11.59
CA GLY A 111 1.69 -11.89 11.08
C GLY A 111 2.30 -10.89 10.11
N TYR A 112 3.54 -10.47 10.33
CA TYR A 112 4.21 -9.50 9.47
C TYR A 112 5.58 -9.96 9.01
N ARG A 113 6.13 -9.28 8.01
CA ARG A 113 7.52 -9.33 7.56
C ARG A 113 8.15 -7.96 7.75
N ASN A 114 9.47 -7.92 7.86
CA ASN A 114 10.21 -6.71 7.56
C ASN A 114 10.74 -6.81 6.13
N THR A 115 10.75 -5.69 5.42
CA THR A 115 11.47 -5.56 4.16
C THR A 115 12.42 -4.38 4.24
N ASP A 116 13.61 -4.57 3.76
CA ASP A 116 14.56 -3.49 3.51
C ASP A 116 14.38 -3.00 2.09
N GLY A 117 14.70 -1.75 1.84
CA GLY A 117 14.61 -1.21 0.49
C GLY A 117 15.34 0.09 0.31
N VAL A 118 15.22 0.62 -0.89
CA VAL A 118 15.77 1.91 -1.30
C VAL A 118 14.77 2.65 -2.16
N VAL A 119 14.67 3.96 -1.95
CA VAL A 119 13.86 4.87 -2.77
C VAL A 119 14.79 5.58 -3.75
N VAL A 120 14.50 5.44 -5.02
CA VAL A 120 15.39 5.85 -6.10
C VAL A 120 14.69 6.63 -7.19
N ASP A 121 15.21 7.82 -7.43
CA ASP A 121 15.09 8.65 -8.63
C ASP A 121 16.40 9.52 -8.82
N GLY A 122 17.34 9.43 -8.20
CA GLY A 122 18.56 9.49 -7.37
C GLY A 122 18.23 8.70 -6.09
N TYR A 123 19.12 8.70 -5.15
CA TYR A 123 18.72 8.29 -3.82
C TYR A 123 17.87 9.39 -3.18
N ILE A 124 16.68 9.04 -2.71
CA ILE A 124 15.75 10.01 -2.13
C ILE A 124 15.80 9.92 -0.60
N SER A 125 16.32 10.98 0.02
CA SER A 125 16.41 11.11 1.48
C SER A 125 15.18 11.79 2.05
N GLY A 126 14.71 11.29 3.20
CA GLY A 126 13.58 11.90 3.92
C GLY A 126 12.22 11.69 3.26
N ALA A 127 12.12 10.77 2.31
CA ALA A 127 10.83 10.36 1.77
C ALA A 127 10.02 9.63 2.84
N GLU A 128 8.74 9.92 2.95
CA GLU A 128 7.81 9.07 3.68
C GLU A 128 7.56 7.79 2.90
N VAL A 129 7.79 6.64 3.55
CA VAL A 129 7.60 5.32 2.95
C VAL A 129 6.54 4.60 3.77
N PHE A 130 5.47 4.13 3.16
CA PHE A 130 4.36 3.49 3.85
C PHE A 130 3.81 2.30 3.06
N ILE A 131 3.03 1.46 3.75
CA ILE A 131 2.31 0.34 3.16
C ILE A 131 0.86 0.75 2.99
N ASP A 132 0.47 1.03 1.75
CA ASP A 132 -0.90 1.34 1.36
C ASP A 132 -1.69 0.02 1.30
N GLU A 133 -2.58 -0.20 2.27
CA GLU A 133 -3.35 -1.44 2.42
C GLU A 133 -4.72 -1.39 1.74
N ASP A 134 -5.23 -0.18 1.40
CA ASP A 134 -6.56 0.03 0.84
C ASP A 134 -6.58 0.69 -0.55
N ASP A 135 -5.40 0.88 -1.15
CA ASP A 135 -5.19 1.41 -2.51
C ASP A 135 -5.67 2.87 -2.69
N ASP A 136 -5.65 3.67 -1.62
CA ASP A 136 -6.03 5.09 -1.68
C ASP A 136 -4.84 6.04 -1.85
N TRP A 137 -3.60 5.52 -1.75
CA TRP A 137 -2.32 6.21 -1.93
C TRP A 137 -2.03 7.31 -0.89
N VAL A 138 -2.68 7.24 0.24
CA VAL A 138 -2.54 8.17 1.35
C VAL A 138 -2.08 7.40 2.59
N ALA A 139 -1.03 7.89 3.26
CA ALA A 139 -0.57 7.26 4.49
C ALA A 139 -1.59 7.41 5.63
N ASP A 140 -2.14 6.31 6.06
CA ASP A 140 -3.12 6.25 7.14
C ASP A 140 -2.48 5.90 8.49
N SER A 141 -3.13 6.33 9.57
CA SER A 141 -2.62 6.12 10.93
C SER A 141 -2.56 4.65 11.39
N ASN A 142 -3.27 3.75 10.69
CA ASN A 142 -3.29 2.31 10.90
C ASN A 142 -2.30 1.56 10.01
N GLU A 143 -1.71 2.23 9.04
CA GLU A 143 -0.73 1.68 8.14
C GLU A 143 0.69 1.78 8.69
N SER A 144 1.54 0.86 8.24
CA SER A 144 2.96 0.91 8.59
C SER A 144 3.64 2.01 7.79
N SER A 145 4.40 2.87 8.46
CA SER A 145 5.21 3.90 7.80
C SER A 145 6.60 4.02 8.39
N THR A 146 7.52 4.56 7.61
CA THR A 146 8.90 4.87 7.96
C THR A 146 9.41 6.02 7.10
N THR A 147 10.65 6.43 7.28
CA THR A 147 11.28 7.49 6.48
C THR A 147 12.59 6.97 5.89
N SER A 148 12.86 7.27 4.63
CA SER A 148 14.14 6.92 4.01
C SER A 148 15.30 7.72 4.61
N ASP A 149 16.44 7.08 4.76
CA ASP A 149 17.66 7.70 5.29
C ASP A 149 18.43 8.52 4.22
N ASN A 150 19.64 8.97 4.58
CA ASN A 150 20.49 9.76 3.69
C ASN A 150 21.06 8.98 2.49
N ASP A 151 20.87 7.67 2.44
CA ASP A 151 21.22 6.81 1.31
C ASP A 151 19.95 6.33 0.56
N GLY A 152 18.79 6.93 0.83
CA GLY A 152 17.50 6.51 0.31
C GLY A 152 16.97 5.20 0.89
N LYS A 153 17.68 4.61 1.87
CA LYS A 153 17.34 3.29 2.41
C LYS A 153 16.27 3.38 3.48
N PHE A 154 15.48 2.31 3.58
CA PHE A 154 14.47 2.15 4.61
C PHE A 154 14.33 0.70 5.04
N THR A 155 13.76 0.50 6.22
CA THR A 155 13.23 -0.79 6.70
C THR A 155 11.79 -0.56 7.13
N ILE A 156 10.86 -1.40 6.64
CA ILE A 156 9.45 -1.28 6.96
C ILE A 156 8.82 -2.63 7.28
N LYS A 157 7.89 -2.61 8.24
CA LYS A 157 7.04 -3.75 8.57
C LYS A 157 5.88 -3.81 7.57
N TYR A 158 5.59 -4.99 7.03
CA TYR A 158 4.41 -5.18 6.17
C TYR A 158 3.76 -6.55 6.34
N ALA A 159 2.46 -6.59 6.09
CA ALA A 159 1.70 -7.83 5.97
C ALA A 159 1.13 -8.00 4.55
N ASN A 160 0.44 -6.98 4.05
CA ASN A 160 -0.15 -6.89 2.72
C ASN A 160 -0.13 -5.42 2.29
N GLY A 161 -0.40 -5.14 1.00
CA GLY A 161 -0.52 -3.79 0.47
C GLY A 161 0.54 -3.45 -0.59
N ASN A 162 0.52 -2.22 -1.04
CA ASN A 162 1.53 -1.66 -1.92
C ASN A 162 2.54 -0.85 -1.10
N LEU A 163 3.79 -0.89 -1.52
CA LEU A 163 4.83 -0.04 -0.93
C LEU A 163 4.82 1.29 -1.68
N VAL A 164 4.59 2.37 -0.96
CA VAL A 164 4.49 3.72 -1.50
C VAL A 164 5.56 4.60 -0.88
N SER A 165 6.18 5.44 -1.67
CA SER A 165 7.08 6.50 -1.22
C SER A 165 6.59 7.84 -1.75
N ILE A 166 6.56 8.85 -0.89
CA ILE A 166 6.14 10.20 -1.26
C ILE A 166 7.11 11.25 -0.73
N GLY A 167 7.41 12.22 -1.57
CA GLY A 167 8.25 13.36 -1.21
C GLY A 167 9.72 13.00 -1.02
N GLY A 168 10.39 13.76 -0.20
CA GLY A 168 11.83 13.64 0.08
C GLY A 168 12.71 14.54 -0.78
N THR A 169 14.01 14.39 -0.62
CA THR A 169 15.00 15.15 -1.38
C THR A 169 15.84 14.19 -2.21
N ASP A 170 15.87 14.40 -3.51
CA ASP A 170 16.78 13.71 -4.40
C ASP A 170 18.22 14.17 -4.10
N LEU A 171 19.09 13.24 -3.75
CA LEU A 171 20.47 13.54 -3.34
C LEU A 171 21.40 13.86 -4.51
N ASP A 172 21.06 13.45 -5.72
CA ASP A 172 21.83 13.78 -6.92
C ASP A 172 21.60 15.21 -7.36
N SER A 173 20.34 15.62 -7.35
CA SER A 173 19.90 16.93 -7.80
C SER A 173 19.75 17.94 -6.68
N GLN A 174 19.70 17.51 -5.43
CA GLN A 174 19.37 18.32 -4.25
C GLN A 174 17.99 18.98 -4.35
N THR A 175 17.08 18.37 -5.15
CA THR A 175 15.72 18.87 -5.37
C THR A 175 14.77 18.28 -4.37
N LEU A 176 13.93 19.12 -3.78
CA LEU A 176 12.81 18.69 -2.95
C LEU A 176 11.66 18.18 -3.84
N LEU A 177 11.21 16.98 -3.57
CA LEU A 177 10.24 16.25 -4.39
C LEU A 177 8.87 16.15 -3.67
N ASP A 178 8.32 17.29 -3.24
CA ASP A 178 7.15 17.35 -2.34
C ASP A 178 5.95 16.47 -2.76
N ASN A 179 5.75 16.27 -4.05
CA ASN A 179 4.59 15.57 -4.59
C ASN A 179 4.97 14.35 -5.43
N LEU A 180 6.23 13.93 -5.42
CA LEU A 180 6.63 12.70 -6.11
C LEU A 180 6.11 11.50 -5.32
N LEU A 181 5.18 10.78 -5.90
CA LEU A 181 4.71 9.51 -5.41
C LEU A 181 5.19 8.42 -6.36
N ILE A 182 6.00 7.52 -5.84
CA ILE A 182 6.47 6.32 -6.54
C ILE A 182 6.08 5.10 -5.73
N THR A 183 5.80 4.01 -6.42
CA THR A 183 5.25 2.82 -5.78
C THR A 183 5.89 1.53 -6.27
N HIS A 184 5.72 0.48 -5.49
CA HIS A 184 6.14 -0.87 -5.79
C HIS A 184 5.07 -1.85 -5.30
N LYS A 185 4.51 -2.64 -6.20
CA LYS A 185 3.60 -3.71 -5.81
C LYS A 185 4.36 -4.83 -5.13
N LEU A 186 4.05 -5.07 -3.85
CA LEU A 186 4.69 -6.12 -3.07
C LEU A 186 4.25 -7.50 -3.54
N THR A 187 4.95 -8.03 -4.54
CA THR A 187 4.78 -9.40 -5.02
C THR A 187 6.01 -10.23 -4.66
N GLY A 188 5.78 -11.41 -4.07
CA GLY A 188 6.87 -12.33 -3.74
C GLY A 188 7.55 -12.08 -2.38
N HIS A 189 8.63 -12.80 -2.11
CA HIS A 189 9.25 -12.94 -0.79
C HIS A 189 10.66 -12.34 -0.72
N SER A 190 11.02 -11.42 -1.63
CA SER A 190 12.31 -10.73 -1.55
C SER A 190 12.36 -9.84 -0.31
N ASP A 191 13.44 -9.96 0.46
CA ASP A 191 13.67 -9.14 1.65
C ASP A 191 14.15 -7.72 1.32
N PHE A 192 14.46 -7.42 0.06
CA PHE A 192 14.87 -6.10 -0.42
C PHE A 192 13.97 -5.62 -1.55
N LYS A 193 13.65 -4.33 -1.57
CA LYS A 193 12.80 -3.67 -2.57
C LYS A 193 13.43 -2.38 -3.07
N ALA A 194 13.43 -2.22 -4.39
CA ALA A 194 13.73 -0.94 -5.01
C ALA A 194 12.40 -0.24 -5.35
N VAL A 195 12.18 0.94 -4.80
CA VAL A 195 11.03 1.80 -5.12
C VAL A 195 11.52 2.85 -6.10
N THR A 196 11.13 2.72 -7.35
CA THR A 196 11.63 3.51 -8.48
C THR A 196 10.50 3.95 -9.40
N PRO A 197 10.70 4.93 -10.26
CA PRO A 197 9.72 5.27 -11.30
C PRO A 197 9.39 4.10 -12.23
N VAL A 198 10.35 3.20 -12.47
CA VAL A 198 10.12 1.98 -13.27
C VAL A 198 9.22 0.99 -12.53
N THR A 199 9.39 0.82 -11.21
CA THR A 199 8.49 -0.03 -10.42
C THR A 199 7.10 0.57 -10.29
N SER A 200 6.95 1.90 -10.40
CA SER A 200 5.64 2.56 -10.47
C SER A 200 4.89 2.16 -11.74
N VAL A 201 5.56 2.11 -12.89
CA VAL A 201 4.96 1.57 -14.12
C VAL A 201 4.54 0.12 -13.90
N ALA A 202 5.43 -0.72 -13.33
CA ALA A 202 5.11 -2.12 -13.03
C ALA A 202 3.88 -2.30 -12.14
N ALA A 203 3.72 -1.42 -11.13
CA ALA A 203 2.64 -1.49 -10.16
C ALA A 203 1.26 -1.24 -10.79
N PHE A 204 1.19 -0.39 -11.81
CA PHE A 204 -0.05 -0.07 -12.53
C PHE A 204 -0.31 -0.97 -13.74
N MET A 205 0.65 -1.79 -14.16
CA MET A 205 0.45 -2.74 -15.27
C MET A 205 -0.55 -3.83 -14.90
N THR A 206 -1.41 -4.17 -15.85
CA THR A 206 -2.31 -5.33 -15.75
C THR A 206 -1.51 -6.64 -15.76
N ASP A 207 -0.47 -6.70 -16.59
CA ASP A 207 0.48 -7.82 -16.66
C ASP A 207 1.92 -7.30 -16.54
N ALA A 208 2.40 -7.22 -15.30
CA ALA A 208 3.75 -6.75 -14.99
C ALA A 208 4.87 -7.64 -15.61
N ALA A 209 4.57 -8.87 -16.04
CA ALA A 209 5.55 -9.71 -16.75
C ALA A 209 5.99 -9.10 -18.10
N ASN A 210 5.19 -8.23 -18.68
CA ASN A 210 5.50 -7.53 -19.92
C ASN A 210 6.38 -6.28 -19.74
N LEU A 211 6.61 -5.83 -18.51
CA LEU A 211 7.34 -4.58 -18.25
C LEU A 211 8.69 -4.50 -18.94
N ASN A 212 9.53 -5.53 -18.72
CA ASN A 212 10.88 -5.55 -19.27
C ASN A 212 10.86 -5.48 -20.80
N ALA A 213 10.00 -6.25 -21.45
CA ALA A 213 9.86 -6.22 -22.90
C ALA A 213 9.30 -4.87 -23.40
N ALA A 214 8.30 -4.33 -22.72
CA ALA A 214 7.67 -3.06 -23.08
C ALA A 214 8.65 -1.88 -22.97
N LEU A 215 9.48 -1.84 -21.94
CA LEU A 215 10.47 -0.77 -21.75
C LEU A 215 11.86 -1.10 -22.34
N GLY A 216 12.06 -2.27 -22.97
CA GLY A 216 13.34 -2.68 -23.54
C GLY A 216 14.40 -3.00 -22.48
N ILE A 217 13.99 -3.46 -21.32
CA ILE A 217 14.84 -3.91 -20.22
C ILE A 217 15.19 -5.39 -20.45
N ASP A 218 16.42 -5.79 -20.14
CA ASP A 218 16.82 -7.20 -20.24
C ASP A 218 15.95 -8.07 -19.33
N SER A 219 15.46 -9.19 -19.88
CA SER A 219 14.55 -10.08 -19.15
C SER A 219 15.15 -10.76 -17.93
N SER A 220 16.48 -10.73 -17.77
CA SER A 220 17.18 -11.25 -16.58
C SER A 220 17.13 -10.29 -15.40
N ILE A 221 16.71 -9.04 -15.60
CA ILE A 221 16.65 -8.02 -14.56
C ILE A 221 15.31 -8.11 -13.82
N ASP A 222 15.39 -8.28 -12.51
CA ASP A 222 14.26 -8.10 -11.61
C ASP A 222 14.21 -6.65 -11.13
N VAL A 223 13.42 -5.81 -11.80
CA VAL A 223 13.29 -4.37 -11.48
C VAL A 223 12.79 -4.13 -10.04
N ALA A 224 12.10 -5.12 -9.47
CA ALA A 224 11.57 -5.04 -8.11
C ALA A 224 12.66 -4.98 -7.04
N THR A 225 13.85 -5.49 -7.35
CA THR A 225 14.98 -5.57 -6.42
C THR A 225 16.25 -4.88 -6.94
N PHE A 226 16.18 -4.35 -8.17
CA PHE A 226 17.34 -3.75 -8.83
C PHE A 226 17.51 -2.28 -8.42
N ASP A 227 18.67 -1.95 -7.86
CA ASP A 227 19.05 -0.58 -7.53
C ASP A 227 19.85 0.03 -8.70
N PRO A 228 19.24 0.92 -9.51
CA PRO A 228 19.92 1.49 -10.67
C PRO A 228 20.99 2.53 -10.31
N VAL A 229 20.99 3.05 -9.09
CA VAL A 229 21.95 4.07 -8.63
C VAL A 229 23.24 3.44 -8.11
N ALA A 230 23.19 2.23 -7.58
CA ALA A 230 24.32 1.56 -6.92
C ALA A 230 25.61 1.53 -7.78
N ASN A 231 25.48 1.43 -9.12
CA ASN A 231 26.62 1.36 -10.05
C ASN A 231 26.41 2.29 -11.27
N LYS A 232 25.69 3.40 -11.09
CA LYS A 232 25.51 4.36 -12.19
C LYS A 232 26.85 5.00 -12.62
N GLY A 233 26.98 5.25 -13.91
CA GLY A 233 28.19 5.83 -14.50
C GLY A 233 29.17 4.80 -15.04
N ASP A 234 28.92 3.49 -14.84
CA ASP A 234 29.74 2.40 -15.36
C ASP A 234 29.34 1.98 -16.79
N GLY A 235 28.25 2.53 -17.31
CA GLY A 235 27.58 2.12 -18.54
C GLY A 235 26.72 0.86 -18.35
N GLY A 236 25.89 0.57 -19.33
CA GLY A 236 25.08 -0.64 -19.33
C GLY A 236 23.73 -0.52 -18.64
N ILE A 237 23.31 -1.57 -17.93
CA ILE A 237 21.91 -1.70 -17.46
C ILE A 237 21.58 -0.71 -16.33
N ASN A 238 22.55 -0.39 -15.46
CA ASN A 238 22.33 0.58 -14.38
C ASN A 238 21.99 1.95 -14.94
N ASP A 239 22.82 2.42 -15.86
CA ASP A 239 22.61 3.72 -16.52
C ASP A 239 21.31 3.74 -17.31
N TYR A 240 21.02 2.65 -18.03
CA TYR A 240 19.77 2.54 -18.79
C TYR A 240 18.53 2.62 -17.89
N LEU A 241 18.49 1.89 -16.77
CA LEU A 241 17.36 1.92 -15.84
C LEU A 241 17.25 3.24 -15.10
N TYR A 242 18.38 3.85 -14.74
CA TYR A 242 18.42 5.17 -14.14
C TYR A 242 17.89 6.24 -15.10
N GLU A 243 18.32 6.23 -16.36
CA GLU A 243 17.82 7.14 -17.39
C GLU A 243 16.32 6.94 -17.65
N LYS A 244 15.85 5.70 -17.73
CA LYS A 244 14.41 5.41 -17.89
C LYS A 244 13.60 5.89 -16.69
N GLY A 245 14.10 5.71 -15.47
CA GLY A 245 13.48 6.27 -14.26
C GLY A 245 13.32 7.77 -14.36
N ASN A 246 14.41 8.48 -14.64
CA ASN A 246 14.41 9.93 -14.80
C ASN A 246 13.47 10.42 -15.92
N GLN A 247 13.43 9.72 -17.06
CA GLN A 247 12.53 10.06 -18.16
C GLN A 247 11.06 9.92 -17.74
N LEU A 248 10.72 8.84 -17.02
CA LEU A 248 9.38 8.61 -16.49
C LEU A 248 8.98 9.67 -15.46
N THR A 249 9.88 10.02 -14.55
CA THR A 249 9.65 11.07 -13.55
C THR A 249 9.43 12.43 -14.21
N VAL A 250 10.30 12.82 -15.15
CA VAL A 250 10.16 14.09 -15.87
C VAL A 250 8.84 14.14 -16.64
N LEU A 251 8.47 13.04 -17.28
CA LEU A 251 7.19 12.96 -18.00
C LEU A 251 6.01 13.09 -17.04
N ALA A 252 5.99 12.34 -15.93
CA ALA A 252 4.93 12.41 -14.93
C ALA A 252 4.78 13.81 -14.33
N TYR A 253 5.89 14.43 -13.93
CA TYR A 253 5.87 15.80 -13.39
C TYR A 253 5.43 16.84 -14.42
N ALA A 254 5.86 16.73 -15.67
CA ALA A 254 5.44 17.65 -16.71
C ALA A 254 3.94 17.57 -16.96
N LEU A 255 3.40 16.35 -17.03
CA LEU A 255 1.95 16.12 -17.16
C LEU A 255 1.18 16.66 -15.95
N GLN A 256 1.66 16.39 -14.74
CA GLN A 256 1.09 16.93 -13.49
C GLN A 256 1.06 18.46 -13.50
N ASN A 257 2.19 19.10 -13.81
CA ASN A 257 2.28 20.56 -13.78
C ASN A 257 1.35 21.22 -14.80
N ILE A 258 1.23 20.65 -16.00
CA ILE A 258 0.33 21.16 -17.04
C ILE A 258 -1.11 21.10 -16.55
N THR A 259 -1.51 19.97 -16.01
CA THR A 259 -2.90 19.73 -15.60
C THR A 259 -3.26 20.48 -14.31
N ASN A 260 -2.35 20.56 -13.33
CA ASN A 260 -2.59 21.32 -12.09
C ASN A 260 -2.70 22.82 -12.32
N ASN A 261 -1.96 23.38 -13.28
CA ASN A 261 -2.12 24.77 -13.65
C ASN A 261 -3.45 25.08 -14.37
N LEU A 262 -4.05 24.07 -15.00
CA LEU A 262 -5.34 24.18 -15.67
C LEU A 262 -6.52 23.85 -14.74
N ASN A 263 -6.25 23.10 -13.69
CA ASN A 263 -7.29 22.57 -12.80
C ASN A 263 -6.80 22.68 -11.35
N THR A 264 -7.27 23.58 -10.57
CA THR A 264 -6.81 23.98 -9.22
C THR A 264 -6.69 22.86 -8.17
N THR A 265 -6.36 21.63 -8.57
CA THR A 265 -6.19 20.46 -7.71
C THR A 265 -4.72 20.19 -7.42
N THR A 266 -4.41 19.82 -6.18
CA THR A 266 -3.07 19.36 -5.75
C THR A 266 -3.05 17.83 -5.85
N GLU A 267 -2.69 17.30 -7.01
CA GLU A 267 -2.60 15.85 -7.21
C GLU A 267 -1.14 15.40 -7.18
N THR A 268 -0.92 14.17 -6.73
CA THR A 268 0.38 13.51 -6.76
C THR A 268 0.73 13.03 -8.18
N THR A 269 1.95 12.57 -8.40
CA THR A 269 2.38 12.02 -9.69
C THR A 269 1.78 10.64 -10.02
N GLN A 270 1.07 10.02 -9.11
CA GLN A 270 0.48 8.68 -9.27
C GLN A 270 -0.42 8.55 -10.50
N ASP A 271 -1.38 9.48 -10.66
CA ASP A 271 -2.32 9.43 -11.80
C ASP A 271 -1.60 9.51 -13.13
N TYR A 272 -0.46 10.19 -13.15
CA TYR A 272 0.35 10.37 -14.35
C TYR A 272 1.20 9.14 -14.64
N PHE A 273 1.74 8.46 -13.63
CA PHE A 273 2.33 7.13 -13.81
C PHE A 273 1.31 6.12 -14.32
N LYS A 274 0.08 6.15 -13.80
CA LYS A 274 -1.00 5.30 -14.30
C LYS A 274 -1.31 5.56 -15.77
N ALA A 275 -1.47 6.82 -16.19
CA ALA A 275 -1.72 7.18 -17.58
C ALA A 275 -0.56 6.79 -18.52
N ILE A 276 0.68 6.97 -18.06
CA ILE A 276 1.88 6.50 -18.78
C ILE A 276 1.83 4.98 -18.95
N THR A 277 1.50 4.25 -17.89
CA THR A 277 1.42 2.80 -17.90
C THR A 277 0.35 2.29 -18.85
N GLU A 278 -0.84 2.89 -18.82
CA GLU A 278 -1.96 2.53 -19.73
C GLU A 278 -1.56 2.67 -21.20
N GLU A 279 -0.84 3.74 -21.56
CA GLU A 279 -0.38 3.91 -22.96
C GLU A 279 0.79 2.95 -23.29
N VAL A 280 1.70 2.68 -22.35
CA VAL A 280 2.76 1.66 -22.51
C VAL A 280 2.16 0.28 -22.77
N GLU A 281 1.19 -0.16 -21.96
CA GLU A 281 0.53 -1.46 -22.16
C GLU A 281 -0.22 -1.54 -23.49
N LYS A 282 -0.93 -0.48 -23.85
CA LYS A 282 -1.68 -0.41 -25.08
C LYS A 282 -0.76 -0.51 -26.31
N GLU A 283 0.26 0.33 -26.39
CA GLU A 283 1.21 0.30 -27.53
C GLU A 283 1.96 -1.04 -27.60
N PHE A 284 2.39 -1.58 -26.43
CA PHE A 284 3.05 -2.89 -26.40
C PHE A 284 2.12 -4.01 -26.86
N THR A 285 0.86 -4.00 -26.44
CA THR A 285 -0.14 -5.01 -26.84
C THR A 285 -0.42 -4.94 -28.35
N GLU A 286 -0.46 -3.74 -28.93
CA GLU A 286 -0.70 -3.54 -30.35
C GLU A 286 0.50 -3.95 -31.22
N THR A 287 1.72 -3.72 -30.75
CA THR A 287 2.93 -3.85 -31.58
C THR A 287 3.81 -5.04 -31.20
N THR A 288 3.75 -5.51 -29.95
CA THR A 288 4.66 -6.50 -29.34
C THR A 288 6.14 -6.10 -29.42
N THR A 289 6.41 -4.80 -29.55
CA THR A 289 7.76 -4.24 -29.61
C THR A 289 7.96 -3.24 -28.46
N LYS A 290 9.23 -2.99 -28.15
CA LYS A 290 9.59 -1.95 -27.17
C LYS A 290 8.85 -0.64 -27.50
N VAL A 291 8.24 -0.06 -26.47
CA VAL A 291 7.56 1.24 -26.53
C VAL A 291 8.59 2.36 -26.35
N ASP A 292 8.53 3.35 -27.20
CA ASP A 292 9.37 4.53 -27.14
C ASP A 292 8.61 5.68 -26.46
N ILE A 293 8.81 5.81 -25.15
CA ILE A 293 8.15 6.83 -24.32
C ILE A 293 8.60 8.27 -24.63
N GLU A 294 9.64 8.44 -25.47
CA GLU A 294 10.24 9.72 -25.81
C GLU A 294 9.60 10.37 -27.04
N THR A 295 8.77 9.63 -27.79
CA THR A 295 8.15 10.13 -29.00
C THR A 295 7.05 11.13 -28.73
N GLU A 296 6.93 12.15 -29.58
CA GLU A 296 5.84 13.13 -29.51
C GLU A 296 4.46 12.44 -29.59
N ALA A 297 4.35 11.34 -30.36
CA ALA A 297 3.11 10.57 -30.48
C ALA A 297 2.72 9.90 -29.16
N PHE A 298 3.66 9.24 -28.47
CA PHE A 298 3.41 8.63 -27.16
C PHE A 298 3.01 9.69 -26.14
N ILE A 299 3.77 10.77 -26.02
CA ILE A 299 3.54 11.85 -25.06
C ILE A 299 2.16 12.50 -25.31
N THR A 300 1.79 12.70 -26.58
CA THR A 300 0.48 13.28 -26.95
C THR A 300 -0.65 12.38 -26.49
N LYS A 301 -0.59 11.07 -26.78
CA LYS A 301 -1.62 10.10 -26.35
C LYS A 301 -1.74 10.01 -24.83
N THR A 302 -0.60 9.98 -24.13
CA THR A 302 -0.59 9.96 -22.66
C THR A 302 -1.26 11.22 -22.10
N LEU A 303 -0.94 12.39 -22.65
CA LEU A 303 -1.58 13.66 -22.23
C LEU A 303 -3.08 13.65 -22.56
N ASP A 304 -3.49 13.10 -23.70
CA ASP A 304 -4.90 12.97 -24.06
C ASP A 304 -5.66 12.08 -23.07
N ASN A 305 -5.07 10.95 -22.67
CA ASN A 305 -5.65 10.07 -21.66
C ASN A 305 -5.87 10.81 -20.32
N VAL A 306 -4.89 11.63 -19.89
CA VAL A 306 -5.01 12.45 -18.67
C VAL A 306 -6.11 13.51 -18.81
N ILE A 307 -6.14 14.22 -19.94
CA ILE A 307 -7.13 15.27 -20.23
C ILE A 307 -8.54 14.68 -20.19
N GLU A 308 -8.74 13.52 -20.82
CA GLU A 308 -10.03 12.83 -20.83
C GLU A 308 -10.42 12.36 -19.43
N ALA A 309 -9.53 11.64 -18.73
CA ALA A 309 -9.79 11.09 -17.40
C ALA A 309 -10.15 12.18 -16.38
N LYS A 310 -9.53 13.36 -16.48
CA LYS A 310 -9.75 14.49 -15.56
C LYS A 310 -10.71 15.55 -16.09
N SER A 311 -11.29 15.35 -17.27
CA SER A 311 -12.20 16.31 -17.92
C SER A 311 -11.62 17.72 -18.04
N ILE A 312 -10.33 17.81 -18.39
CA ILE A 312 -9.59 19.06 -18.53
C ILE A 312 -9.77 19.62 -19.95
N THR A 313 -9.80 20.94 -20.08
CA THR A 313 -9.73 21.61 -21.40
C THR A 313 -8.37 22.28 -21.55
N ILE A 314 -7.64 21.95 -22.61
CA ILE A 314 -6.36 22.58 -22.94
C ILE A 314 -6.41 23.19 -24.33
N ASP A 315 -5.69 24.29 -24.53
CA ASP A 315 -5.50 24.86 -25.87
C ASP A 315 -4.63 23.92 -26.73
N GLU A 316 -5.08 23.62 -27.94
CA GLU A 316 -4.42 22.65 -28.84
C GLU A 316 -3.00 23.08 -29.25
N ASN A 317 -2.69 24.39 -29.31
CA ASN A 317 -1.34 24.87 -29.59
C ASN A 317 -0.46 24.68 -28.34
N ALA A 318 -0.99 24.94 -27.14
CA ALA A 318 -0.28 24.69 -25.89
C ALA A 318 0.05 23.21 -25.75
N LYS A 319 -0.91 22.31 -26.03
CA LYS A 319 -0.72 20.88 -26.05
C LYS A 319 0.39 20.47 -27.03
N ALA A 320 0.30 20.89 -28.29
CA ALA A 320 1.30 20.56 -29.32
C ALA A 320 2.69 21.08 -28.97
N ASN A 321 2.80 22.31 -28.46
CA ASN A 321 4.08 22.87 -28.04
C ASN A 321 4.70 22.08 -26.87
N THR A 322 3.88 21.65 -25.90
CA THR A 322 4.32 20.88 -24.75
C THR A 322 4.83 19.50 -25.15
N THR A 323 4.03 18.75 -25.93
CA THR A 323 4.42 17.40 -26.35
C THR A 323 5.67 17.41 -27.20
N LYS A 324 5.81 18.41 -28.07
CA LYS A 324 7.01 18.62 -28.87
C LYS A 324 8.23 18.99 -28.01
N ALA A 325 8.07 19.85 -27.00
CA ALA A 325 9.15 20.19 -26.10
C ALA A 325 9.62 18.97 -25.29
N LEU A 326 8.71 18.19 -24.75
CA LEU A 326 9.01 16.96 -24.01
C LEU A 326 9.73 15.94 -24.89
N SER A 327 9.25 15.69 -26.12
CA SER A 327 9.92 14.77 -27.04
C SER A 327 11.32 15.19 -27.45
N GLY A 328 11.63 16.50 -27.36
CA GLY A 328 13.00 17.02 -27.57
C GLY A 328 13.91 16.90 -26.35
N ILE A 329 13.34 16.81 -25.16
CA ILE A 329 14.08 16.80 -23.89
C ILE A 329 14.32 15.40 -23.36
N LEU A 330 13.30 14.53 -23.38
CA LEU A 330 13.40 13.17 -22.83
C LEU A 330 14.60 12.38 -23.35
N PRO A 331 14.95 12.42 -24.66
CA PRO A 331 16.12 11.69 -25.19
C PRO A 331 17.48 12.19 -24.70
N ILE A 332 17.55 13.42 -24.17
CA ILE A 332 18.81 14.02 -23.69
C ILE A 332 18.98 13.93 -22.17
N ILE A 333 18.01 13.33 -21.46
CA ILE A 333 18.14 13.02 -20.05
C ILE A 333 19.20 11.94 -19.89
N GLN A 334 20.32 12.31 -19.28
CA GLN A 334 21.46 11.42 -19.05
C GLN A 334 21.71 11.26 -17.55
N VAL A 335 22.53 10.28 -17.20
CA VAL A 335 22.94 9.91 -15.83
C VAL A 335 23.44 11.11 -14.97
N LYS A 336 23.64 12.27 -15.55
CA LYS A 336 24.41 13.38 -14.92
C LYS A 336 23.61 14.46 -14.20
N SER A 337 22.34 14.46 -14.15
CA SER A 337 21.48 15.25 -13.26
C SER A 337 20.11 15.58 -13.88
N THR A 338 19.09 15.31 -13.11
CA THR A 338 17.70 15.68 -13.41
C THR A 338 17.38 17.15 -13.14
N ASP A 339 18.26 17.86 -12.40
CA ASP A 339 18.01 19.19 -11.87
C ASP A 339 17.74 20.27 -12.90
N ASP A 340 18.64 20.36 -13.87
CA ASP A 340 18.53 21.39 -14.89
C ASP A 340 17.35 21.13 -15.84
N LEU A 341 16.95 19.86 -15.98
CA LEU A 341 15.96 19.44 -16.95
C LEU A 341 14.54 19.56 -16.41
N THR A 342 14.28 19.14 -15.17
CA THR A 342 12.93 19.29 -14.56
C THR A 342 12.58 20.76 -14.43
N THR A 343 13.53 21.60 -13.99
CA THR A 343 13.37 23.05 -13.91
C THR A 343 13.27 23.70 -15.31
N ALA A 344 14.00 23.21 -16.30
CA ALA A 344 13.95 23.71 -17.68
C ALA A 344 12.62 23.34 -18.36
N VAL A 345 12.12 22.11 -18.19
CA VAL A 345 10.83 21.68 -18.72
C VAL A 345 9.69 22.51 -18.13
N ILE A 346 9.72 22.70 -16.80
CA ILE A 346 8.73 23.53 -16.11
C ILE A 346 8.77 24.97 -16.61
N ARG A 347 9.95 25.55 -16.76
CA ARG A 347 10.08 26.92 -17.29
C ARG A 347 9.68 27.05 -18.75
N PHE A 348 10.00 26.07 -19.59
CA PHE A 348 9.68 26.11 -21.03
C PHE A 348 8.18 25.92 -21.29
N ALA A 349 7.52 25.03 -20.57
CA ALA A 349 6.08 24.80 -20.68
C ALA A 349 5.23 26.02 -20.27
N PHE A 350 5.78 26.93 -19.46
CA PHE A 350 5.07 28.10 -18.94
C PHE A 350 5.56 29.45 -19.50
N SER A 351 6.55 29.47 -20.38
CA SER A 351 7.06 30.71 -21.01
C SER A 351 6.52 30.96 -22.41
N THR A 352 5.66 30.08 -22.92
CA THR A 352 4.94 30.20 -24.20
C THR A 352 3.44 30.31 -23.96
#